data_e3e53e3d123b6cf71de3954772250469
#
_entry.id   e3e53e3d123b6cf71de3954772250469
#
_cell.length_a   1.000
_cell.length_b   1.000
_cell.length_c   1.000
_cell.angle_alpha   90.00
_cell.angle_beta   90.00
_cell.angle_gamma   90.00
#
_symmetry.space_group_name_H-M   'P 1'
#
loop_
_entity.id
_entity.type
_entity.pdbx_description
1 polymer ?
#
loop_
_entity_poly.entity_id
_entity_poly.type
_entity_poly.pdbx_seq_one_letter_code
_entity_poly.pdbx_strand_id
1 'polypeptide(L)'
;MVQPPSHRCRLFWRLSLALLAWVAVASVQAATPARPARLGLCAACHGETGMAQIPGAPNLAGQKLDYLREALRQYRDGRRNVPLMRAAIGPMSDADLDELARWYSAQTPSPTQGNP
;
A
#
# COMPACT_ATOMS: atom_id res chain seq x y z
N MET A 1 19.81 25.05 60.95
CA MET A 1 18.51 24.33 60.82
C MET A 1 17.96 24.65 59.46
N VAL A 2 18.00 23.69 58.53
CA VAL A 2 17.46 23.85 57.17
C VAL A 2 16.07 23.25 57.20
N GLN A 3 15.04 24.11 56.95
CA GLN A 3 13.65 23.65 56.88
C GLN A 3 13.42 22.89 55.58
N PRO A 4 12.69 21.75 55.64
CA PRO A 4 12.34 21.00 54.43
C PRO A 4 11.33 21.78 53.57
N PRO A 5 11.41 21.68 52.24
CA PRO A 5 10.51 22.37 51.33
C PRO A 5 9.04 21.92 51.53
N SER A 6 8.12 22.93 51.56
CA SER A 6 6.71 22.70 51.82
C SER A 6 6.05 21.78 50.80
N HIS A 7 5.09 20.95 51.28
CA HIS A 7 4.34 19.95 50.48
C HIS A 7 3.66 20.52 49.23
N ARG A 8 3.46 21.81 49.15
CA ARG A 8 2.87 22.53 47.98
C ARG A 8 3.78 22.50 46.77
N CYS A 9 5.12 22.57 46.96
CA CYS A 9 6.07 22.55 45.85
C CYS A 9 6.18 21.17 45.17
N ARG A 10 5.97 20.08 45.92
CA ARG A 10 6.00 18.72 45.38
C ARG A 10 4.76 18.34 44.57
N LEU A 11 3.61 19.01 44.86
CA LEU A 11 2.37 18.75 44.14
C LEU A 11 2.40 19.40 42.74
N PHE A 12 2.95 20.62 42.64
CA PHE A 12 3.12 21.28 41.33
C PHE A 12 4.09 20.55 40.39
N TRP A 13 5.15 19.98 40.91
CA TRP A 13 6.10 19.20 40.12
C TRP A 13 5.50 17.88 39.59
N ARG A 14 4.67 17.21 40.37
CA ARG A 14 4.01 15.97 39.94
C ARG A 14 2.92 16.23 38.88
N LEU A 15 2.24 17.36 38.90
CA LEU A 15 1.25 17.73 37.93
C LEU A 15 1.87 18.16 36.59
N SER A 16 3.05 18.79 36.62
CA SER A 16 3.77 19.18 35.39
C SER A 16 4.36 17.97 34.62
N LEU A 17 4.70 16.88 35.29
CA LEU A 17 5.18 15.66 34.64
C LEU A 17 4.06 14.80 34.01
N ALA A 18 2.82 14.95 34.48
CA ALA A 18 1.68 14.24 33.92
C ALA A 18 1.17 14.84 32.60
N LEU A 19 1.44 16.11 32.35
CA LEU A 19 1.02 16.82 31.13
C LEU A 19 1.95 16.59 29.93
N LEU A 20 3.15 16.06 30.12
CA LEU A 20 4.10 15.77 29.03
C LEU A 20 3.97 14.38 28.42
N ALA A 21 3.09 13.53 28.95
CA ALA A 21 2.91 12.14 28.47
C ALA A 21 1.89 11.99 27.34
N TRP A 22 1.25 13.06 26.88
CA TRP A 22 0.41 13.04 25.67
C TRP A 22 1.25 13.39 24.44
N VAL A 23 2.30 12.61 24.22
CA VAL A 23 2.93 12.56 22.90
C VAL A 23 1.89 11.92 21.99
N ALA A 24 1.27 12.75 21.15
CA ALA A 24 0.40 12.30 20.09
C ALA A 24 1.18 11.29 19.23
N VAL A 25 0.85 10.01 19.35
CA VAL A 25 1.24 9.01 18.37
C VAL A 25 0.48 9.39 17.11
N ALA A 26 1.09 10.23 16.29
CA ALA A 26 0.61 10.48 14.95
C ALA A 26 0.68 9.13 14.21
N SER A 27 -0.46 8.48 14.09
CA SER A 27 -0.59 7.29 13.24
C SER A 27 -0.26 7.73 11.83
N VAL A 28 0.94 7.35 11.34
CA VAL A 28 1.29 7.48 9.93
C VAL A 28 0.42 6.48 9.19
N GLN A 29 -0.78 6.89 8.84
CA GLN A 29 -1.59 6.15 7.90
C GLN A 29 -0.91 6.24 6.54
N ALA A 30 -0.45 5.10 6.04
CA ALA A 30 0.01 5.02 4.66
C ALA A 30 -1.16 5.48 3.77
N ALA A 31 -0.96 6.58 3.05
CA ALA A 31 -1.98 7.11 2.15
C ALA A 31 -2.28 6.04 1.09
N THR A 32 -3.57 5.73 0.89
CA THR A 32 -4.00 4.87 -0.22
C THR A 32 -3.51 5.49 -1.52
N PRO A 33 -2.85 4.73 -2.41
CA PRO A 33 -2.39 5.26 -3.68
C PRO A 33 -3.55 5.89 -4.48
N ALA A 34 -3.29 7.00 -5.16
CA ALA A 34 -4.26 7.57 -6.07
C ALA A 34 -4.58 6.56 -7.19
N ARG A 35 -5.82 6.59 -7.69
CA ARG A 35 -6.26 5.71 -8.78
C ARG A 35 -5.45 6.00 -10.05
N PRO A 36 -4.67 5.03 -10.58
CA PRO A 36 -3.86 5.24 -11.78
C PRO A 36 -4.69 5.54 -13.03
N ALA A 37 -4.21 6.44 -13.87
CA ALA A 37 -4.91 6.79 -15.11
C ALA A 37 -5.06 5.59 -16.08
N ARG A 38 -4.08 4.68 -16.08
CA ARG A 38 -4.05 3.48 -16.94
C ARG A 38 -4.75 2.26 -16.33
N LEU A 39 -5.33 2.38 -15.14
CA LEU A 39 -5.92 1.25 -14.40
C LEU A 39 -6.97 0.48 -15.21
N GLY A 40 -7.80 1.16 -15.99
CA GLY A 40 -8.89 0.53 -16.75
C GLY A 40 -8.43 -0.61 -17.66
N LEU A 41 -7.25 -0.50 -18.25
CA LEU A 41 -6.70 -1.55 -19.12
C LEU A 41 -6.37 -2.83 -18.34
N CYS A 42 -5.79 -2.70 -17.16
CA CYS A 42 -5.46 -3.82 -16.29
C CYS A 42 -6.72 -4.40 -15.63
N ALA A 43 -7.62 -3.52 -15.21
CA ALA A 43 -8.85 -3.86 -14.51
C ALA A 43 -9.81 -4.72 -15.36
N ALA A 44 -9.78 -4.60 -16.68
CA ALA A 44 -10.60 -5.39 -17.59
C ALA A 44 -10.43 -6.92 -17.38
N CYS A 45 -9.23 -7.36 -16.96
CA CYS A 45 -8.93 -8.76 -16.70
C CYS A 45 -8.70 -9.04 -15.22
N HIS A 46 -7.93 -8.17 -14.55
CA HIS A 46 -7.50 -8.38 -13.16
C HIS A 46 -8.44 -7.74 -12.12
N GLY A 47 -9.48 -7.04 -12.56
CA GLY A 47 -10.37 -6.28 -11.67
C GLY A 47 -9.74 -4.98 -11.18
N GLU A 48 -10.57 -4.01 -10.83
CA GLU A 48 -10.11 -2.70 -10.34
C GLU A 48 -9.37 -2.83 -9.00
N THR A 49 -9.85 -3.72 -8.14
CA THR A 49 -9.24 -4.02 -6.85
C THR A 49 -8.24 -5.18 -6.89
N GLY A 50 -7.92 -5.69 -8.08
CA GLY A 50 -6.97 -6.78 -8.24
C GLY A 50 -7.55 -8.17 -7.99
N MET A 51 -8.88 -8.30 -7.98
CA MET A 51 -9.57 -9.60 -7.99
C MET A 51 -9.95 -9.92 -9.43
N ALA A 52 -9.40 -11.01 -9.96
CA ALA A 52 -9.53 -11.38 -11.37
C ALA A 52 -11.00 -11.49 -11.81
N GLN A 53 -11.30 -10.94 -12.99
CA GLN A 53 -12.65 -10.91 -13.57
C GLN A 53 -12.84 -11.95 -14.67
N ILE A 54 -11.74 -12.53 -15.16
CA ILE A 54 -11.77 -13.54 -16.22
C ILE A 54 -10.94 -14.77 -15.82
N PRO A 55 -11.31 -15.97 -16.29
CA PRO A 55 -10.50 -17.16 -16.08
C PRO A 55 -9.07 -17.00 -16.63
N GLY A 56 -8.08 -17.50 -15.91
CA GLY A 56 -6.67 -17.43 -16.30
C GLY A 56 -5.95 -16.11 -15.97
N ALA A 57 -6.66 -15.03 -15.61
CA ALA A 57 -6.02 -13.86 -15.06
C ALA A 57 -5.72 -14.08 -13.57
N PRO A 58 -4.49 -13.82 -13.09
CA PRO A 58 -4.19 -13.94 -11.67
C PRO A 58 -4.76 -12.77 -10.86
N ASN A 59 -5.08 -13.03 -9.59
CA ASN A 59 -5.35 -11.99 -8.61
C ASN A 59 -4.07 -11.19 -8.33
N LEU A 60 -4.20 -9.87 -8.26
CA LEU A 60 -3.09 -8.95 -8.01
C LEU A 60 -3.21 -8.25 -6.65
N ALA A 61 -4.39 -8.30 -6.02
CA ALA A 61 -4.67 -7.66 -4.74
C ALA A 61 -3.68 -8.12 -3.66
N GLY A 62 -3.04 -7.15 -2.97
CA GLY A 62 -2.12 -7.41 -1.88
C GLY A 62 -0.81 -8.10 -2.26
N GLN A 63 -0.52 -8.24 -3.56
CA GLN A 63 0.74 -8.82 -4.01
C GLN A 63 1.89 -7.87 -3.65
N LYS A 64 3.05 -8.44 -3.33
CA LYS A 64 4.25 -7.66 -2.97
C LYS A 64 4.62 -6.68 -4.09
N LEU A 65 4.83 -5.42 -3.73
CA LEU A 65 5.15 -4.34 -4.67
C LEU A 65 6.35 -4.68 -5.57
N ASP A 66 7.44 -5.13 -4.98
CA ASP A 66 8.66 -5.45 -5.74
C ASP A 66 8.46 -6.63 -6.70
N TYR A 67 7.62 -7.60 -6.30
CA TYR A 67 7.23 -8.70 -7.19
C TYR A 67 6.44 -8.19 -8.40
N LEU A 68 5.45 -7.30 -8.19
CA LEU A 68 4.67 -6.72 -9.29
C LEU A 68 5.55 -5.92 -10.23
N ARG A 69 6.45 -5.10 -9.71
CA ARG A 69 7.42 -4.33 -10.49
C ARG A 69 8.29 -5.24 -11.37
N GLU A 70 8.86 -6.27 -10.77
CA GLU A 70 9.71 -7.22 -11.50
C GLU A 70 8.91 -8.01 -12.54
N ALA A 71 7.71 -8.47 -12.20
CA ALA A 71 6.83 -9.17 -13.14
C ALA A 71 6.51 -8.30 -14.37
N LEU A 72 6.17 -7.03 -14.16
CA LEU A 72 5.89 -6.08 -15.26
C LEU A 72 7.12 -5.86 -16.14
N ARG A 73 8.32 -5.71 -15.55
CA ARG A 73 9.57 -5.64 -16.32
C ARG A 73 9.82 -6.90 -17.15
N GLN A 74 9.60 -8.09 -16.55
CA GLN A 74 9.80 -9.36 -17.23
C GLN A 74 8.86 -9.57 -18.41
N TYR A 75 7.62 -9.05 -18.34
CA TYR A 75 6.73 -9.05 -19.51
C TYR A 75 7.24 -8.09 -20.58
N ARG A 76 7.72 -6.90 -20.20
CA ARG A 76 8.23 -5.90 -21.16
C ARG A 76 9.46 -6.39 -21.92
N ASP A 77 10.43 -6.97 -21.21
CA ASP A 77 11.69 -7.47 -21.80
C ASP A 77 11.59 -8.87 -22.40
N GLY A 78 10.41 -9.52 -22.30
CA GLY A 78 10.15 -10.81 -22.91
C GLY A 78 10.59 -12.02 -22.08
N ARG A 79 11.17 -11.83 -20.90
CA ARG A 79 11.50 -12.94 -19.98
C ARG A 79 10.27 -13.71 -19.51
N ARG A 80 9.11 -13.04 -19.43
CA ARG A 80 7.79 -13.68 -19.32
C ARG A 80 7.06 -13.59 -20.64
N ASN A 81 6.86 -14.74 -21.28
CA ASN A 81 6.23 -14.80 -22.60
C ASN A 81 4.72 -15.03 -22.48
N VAL A 82 4.00 -13.97 -22.13
CA VAL A 82 2.53 -13.90 -22.21
C VAL A 82 2.16 -12.77 -23.18
N PRO A 83 1.81 -13.08 -24.44
CA PRO A 83 1.61 -12.09 -25.49
C PRO A 83 0.61 -11.00 -25.13
N LEU A 84 -0.51 -11.37 -24.46
CA LEU A 84 -1.54 -10.43 -24.03
C LEU A 84 -0.98 -9.39 -23.04
N MET A 85 -0.21 -9.82 -22.04
CA MET A 85 0.42 -8.94 -21.07
C MET A 85 1.47 -8.03 -21.73
N ARG A 86 2.26 -8.56 -22.64
CA ARG A 86 3.27 -7.79 -23.39
C ARG A 86 2.62 -6.70 -24.23
N ALA A 87 1.49 -7.00 -24.91
CA ALA A 87 0.73 -6.03 -25.69
C ALA A 87 0.13 -4.94 -24.80
N ALA A 88 -0.44 -5.31 -23.65
CA ALA A 88 -1.07 -4.37 -22.72
C ALA A 88 -0.07 -3.38 -22.13
N ILE A 89 1.14 -3.82 -21.74
CA ILE A 89 2.13 -2.97 -21.07
C ILE A 89 3.10 -2.26 -22.04
N GLY A 90 3.21 -2.71 -23.28
CA GLY A 90 4.16 -2.18 -24.25
C GLY A 90 4.10 -0.65 -24.42
N PRO A 91 2.91 -0.04 -24.52
CA PRO A 91 2.77 1.41 -24.66
C PRO A 91 2.95 2.21 -23.35
N MET A 92 3.11 1.55 -22.20
CA MET A 92 3.16 2.22 -20.90
C MET A 92 4.56 2.68 -20.53
N SER A 93 4.66 3.83 -19.87
CA SER A 93 5.91 4.32 -19.28
C SER A 93 6.26 3.52 -18.00
N ASP A 94 7.51 3.65 -17.54
CA ASP A 94 7.92 3.07 -16.25
C ASP A 94 7.12 3.65 -15.08
N ALA A 95 6.78 4.94 -15.17
CA ALA A 95 5.95 5.60 -14.16
C ALA A 95 4.54 4.99 -14.12
N ASP A 96 3.89 4.78 -15.28
CA ASP A 96 2.58 4.12 -15.34
C ASP A 96 2.61 2.73 -14.69
N LEU A 97 3.65 1.95 -15.00
CA LEU A 97 3.79 0.59 -14.45
C LEU A 97 4.06 0.60 -12.93
N ASP A 98 4.83 1.57 -12.43
CA ASP A 98 5.07 1.72 -11.00
C ASP A 98 3.80 2.12 -10.25
N GLU A 99 3.01 3.06 -10.79
CA GLU A 99 1.72 3.44 -10.22
C GLU A 99 0.75 2.26 -10.15
N LEU A 100 0.65 1.46 -11.21
CA LEU A 100 -0.18 0.26 -11.25
C LEU A 100 0.28 -0.79 -10.25
N ALA A 101 1.59 -1.02 -10.13
CA ALA A 101 2.15 -1.93 -9.14
C ALA A 101 1.82 -1.48 -7.70
N ARG A 102 1.96 -0.18 -7.39
CA ARG A 102 1.58 0.40 -6.10
C ARG A 102 0.09 0.24 -5.82
N TRP A 103 -0.75 0.52 -6.83
CA TRP A 103 -2.20 0.39 -6.70
C TRP A 103 -2.59 -1.01 -6.27
N TYR A 104 -2.18 -2.03 -7.03
CA TYR A 104 -2.57 -3.40 -6.74
C TYR A 104 -1.93 -3.96 -5.47
N SER A 105 -0.71 -3.56 -5.14
CA SER A 105 -0.07 -3.99 -3.90
C SER A 105 -0.79 -3.47 -2.65
N ALA A 106 -1.44 -2.32 -2.74
CA ALA A 106 -2.18 -1.70 -1.65
C ALA A 106 -3.62 -2.21 -1.49
N GLN A 107 -4.12 -3.00 -2.45
CA GLN A 107 -5.48 -3.55 -2.36
C GLN A 107 -5.53 -4.72 -1.36
N THR A 108 -6.66 -4.83 -0.67
CA THR A 108 -6.91 -5.97 0.23
C THR A 108 -7.51 -7.12 -0.55
N PRO A 109 -6.90 -8.32 -0.52
CA PRO A 109 -7.52 -9.50 -1.13
C PRO A 109 -8.88 -9.79 -0.50
N SER A 110 -9.91 -10.01 -1.33
CA SER A 110 -11.20 -10.45 -0.83
C SER A 110 -11.20 -11.96 -0.60
N PRO A 111 -11.60 -12.47 0.56
CA PRO A 111 -11.63 -13.90 0.83
C PRO A 111 -12.73 -14.67 0.06
N THR A 112 -13.62 -13.97 -0.65
CA THR A 112 -14.90 -14.53 -1.11
C THR A 112 -14.94 -14.91 -2.60
N GLN A 113 -13.82 -14.90 -3.31
CA GLN A 113 -13.80 -15.41 -4.68
C GLN A 113 -12.78 -16.55 -4.80
N GLY A 114 -13.14 -17.70 -4.23
CA GLY A 114 -12.62 -18.96 -4.70
C GLY A 114 -13.02 -19.07 -6.18
N ASN A 115 -12.03 -19.14 -7.05
CA ASN A 115 -12.27 -19.42 -8.46
C ASN A 115 -13.03 -20.77 -8.56
N PRO A 116 -14.16 -20.86 -9.25
CA PRO A 116 -14.86 -22.12 -9.45
C PRO A 116 -14.01 -23.09 -10.27
#